data_111aa767f51096fbcc116c0adbea7d25
#
_entry.id   111aa767f51096fbcc116c0adbea7d25
#
_cell.length_a   1.000
_cell.length_b   1.000
_cell.length_c   1.000
_cell.angle_alpha   90.00
_cell.angle_beta   90.00
_cell.angle_gamma   90.00
#
_symmetry.space_group_name_H-M   'P 1'
#
loop_
_entity.id
_entity.type
_entity.pdbx_description
1 polymer ?
#
loop_
_entity_poly.entity_id
_entity_poly.type
_entity_poly.pdbx_seq_one_letter_code
_entity_poly.pdbx_strand_id
1 'polypeptide(L)'
;MYQKKYRKKTPFEEQFLKKMQTILLMQAYKKSFESKSVDVEREKSEGENLVESARQTVLCTLPDGWEKKKLSKFLLAPCELESILLLANCLLLIGKTDEAMQMHKKVADYVKQAKFEPKVQILIYPQVALLGMKLELYAGNEEKAFSYGMEALELLRHQYSQRYVVFVLEELLNVLECISVKGKEDQKYKEEETEVTAFLKTFEELYRLFSHPKK
;
A
#
# COMPACT_ATOMS: atom_id res chain seq x y z
N MET A 1 -17.06 -26.58 -36.17
CA MET A 1 -15.90 -26.39 -35.27
C MET A 1 -15.64 -24.89 -35.13
N TYR A 2 -16.11 -24.22 -34.03
CA TYR A 2 -15.87 -22.80 -33.79
C TYR A 2 -14.50 -22.66 -33.14
N GLN A 3 -13.46 -22.26 -33.91
CA GLN A 3 -12.20 -21.78 -33.33
C GLN A 3 -12.51 -20.46 -32.63
N LYS A 4 -12.57 -20.46 -31.28
CA LYS A 4 -12.53 -19.23 -30.48
C LYS A 4 -11.20 -18.52 -30.80
N LYS A 5 -11.23 -17.50 -31.65
CA LYS A 5 -10.12 -16.55 -31.80
C LYS A 5 -9.94 -15.88 -30.44
N TYR A 6 -8.95 -16.32 -29.68
CA TYR A 6 -8.55 -15.63 -28.45
C TYR A 6 -8.12 -14.21 -28.83
N ARG A 7 -8.93 -13.23 -28.45
CA ARG A 7 -8.58 -11.81 -28.59
C ARG A 7 -7.29 -11.58 -27.79
N LYS A 8 -6.26 -10.96 -28.40
CA LYS A 8 -5.08 -10.51 -27.67
C LYS A 8 -5.52 -9.52 -26.60
N LYS A 9 -5.06 -9.75 -25.36
CA LYS A 9 -5.32 -8.84 -24.24
C LYS A 9 -4.68 -7.49 -24.53
N THR A 10 -5.32 -6.43 -24.10
CA THR A 10 -4.71 -5.09 -24.10
C THR A 10 -3.64 -5.02 -23.02
N PRO A 11 -2.64 -4.12 -23.13
CA PRO A 11 -1.64 -3.91 -22.07
C PRO A 11 -2.29 -3.64 -20.69
N PHE A 12 -3.40 -2.93 -20.68
CA PHE A 12 -4.16 -2.64 -19.46
C PHE A 12 -4.81 -3.89 -18.86
N GLU A 13 -5.45 -4.74 -19.67
CA GLU A 13 -6.03 -6.02 -19.22
C GLU A 13 -4.94 -6.95 -18.69
N GLU A 14 -3.78 -6.97 -19.31
CA GLU A 14 -2.64 -7.74 -18.86
C GLU A 14 -2.08 -7.21 -17.53
N GLN A 15 -1.92 -5.90 -17.40
CA GLN A 15 -1.49 -5.24 -16.17
C GLN A 15 -2.45 -5.56 -15.02
N PHE A 16 -3.76 -5.47 -15.25
CA PHE A 16 -4.77 -5.77 -14.23
C PHE A 16 -4.66 -7.21 -13.73
N LEU A 17 -4.54 -8.18 -14.65
CA LEU A 17 -4.41 -9.60 -14.27
C LEU A 17 -3.13 -9.88 -13.51
N LYS A 18 -2.00 -9.31 -13.92
CA LYS A 18 -0.73 -9.44 -13.21
C LYS A 18 -0.79 -8.76 -11.84
N LYS A 19 -1.43 -7.60 -11.71
CA LYS A 19 -1.65 -6.94 -10.43
C LYS A 19 -2.43 -7.83 -9.47
N MET A 20 -3.53 -8.44 -9.92
CA MET A 20 -4.31 -9.38 -9.11
C MET A 20 -3.49 -10.60 -8.69
N GLN A 21 -2.71 -11.17 -9.59
CA GLN A 21 -1.80 -12.28 -9.28
C GLN A 21 -0.76 -11.88 -8.23
N THR A 22 -0.15 -10.72 -8.36
CA THR A 22 0.83 -10.19 -7.39
C THR A 22 0.21 -9.99 -6.02
N ILE A 23 -1.02 -9.46 -5.95
CA ILE A 23 -1.75 -9.30 -4.68
C ILE A 23 -1.99 -10.65 -4.00
N LEU A 24 -2.39 -11.67 -4.76
CA LEU A 24 -2.58 -13.03 -4.22
C LEU A 24 -1.26 -13.63 -3.71
N LEU A 25 -0.17 -13.46 -4.45
CA LEU A 25 1.16 -13.89 -4.02
C LEU A 25 1.61 -13.16 -2.75
N MET A 26 1.34 -11.85 -2.64
CA MET A 26 1.64 -11.06 -1.45
C MET A 26 0.87 -11.55 -0.21
N GLN A 27 -0.40 -11.91 -0.38
CA GLN A 27 -1.21 -12.47 0.70
C GLN A 27 -0.71 -13.86 1.13
N ALA A 28 -0.33 -14.70 0.15
CA ALA A 28 0.23 -16.02 0.42
C ALA A 28 1.58 -15.91 1.17
N TYR A 29 2.43 -15.00 0.73
CA TYR A 29 3.73 -14.71 1.36
C TYR A 29 3.56 -14.24 2.82
N LYS A 30 2.64 -13.30 3.09
CA LYS A 30 2.34 -12.88 4.47
C LYS A 30 1.88 -14.03 5.36
N LYS A 31 1.00 -14.89 4.85
CA LYS A 31 0.53 -16.06 5.60
C LYS A 31 1.62 -17.08 5.90
N SER A 32 2.62 -17.23 5.03
CA SER A 32 3.74 -18.13 5.27
C SER A 32 4.59 -17.68 6.45
N PHE A 33 4.72 -16.37 6.71
CA PHE A 33 5.37 -15.83 7.91
C PHE A 33 4.63 -16.11 9.21
N GLU A 34 3.32 -16.18 9.17
CA GLU A 34 2.50 -16.47 10.37
C GLU A 34 2.62 -17.95 10.78
N SER A 35 2.99 -18.84 9.85
CA SER A 35 3.23 -20.25 10.13
C SER A 35 4.65 -20.47 10.66
N LYS A 36 4.80 -20.89 11.94
CA LYS A 36 6.05 -21.01 12.70
C LYS A 36 7.15 -21.97 12.17
N SER A 37 7.02 -22.51 10.95
CA SER A 37 8.02 -23.41 10.34
C SER A 37 8.44 -22.85 8.97
N VAL A 38 9.29 -21.82 8.96
CA VAL A 38 9.74 -21.23 7.71
C VAL A 38 11.11 -21.80 7.34
N ASP A 39 11.16 -22.44 6.17
CA ASP A 39 12.40 -22.78 5.49
C ASP A 39 12.95 -21.51 4.83
N VAL A 40 14.12 -21.03 5.29
CA VAL A 40 14.74 -19.77 4.87
C VAL A 40 14.98 -19.71 3.35
N GLU A 41 15.36 -20.84 2.73
CA GLU A 41 15.58 -20.89 1.28
C GLU A 41 14.26 -20.75 0.50
N ARG A 42 13.22 -21.36 1.00
CA ARG A 42 11.88 -21.27 0.43
C ARG A 42 11.33 -19.85 0.55
N GLU A 43 11.47 -19.23 1.72
CA GLU A 43 11.06 -17.85 1.96
C GLU A 43 11.74 -16.88 0.99
N LYS A 44 13.05 -17.01 0.81
CA LYS A 44 13.81 -16.19 -0.13
C LYS A 44 13.31 -16.35 -1.56
N SER A 45 13.09 -17.58 -2.00
CA SER A 45 12.60 -17.87 -3.34
C SER A 45 11.17 -17.33 -3.56
N GLU A 46 10.27 -17.50 -2.59
CA GLU A 46 8.91 -16.96 -2.64
C GLU A 46 8.92 -15.42 -2.68
N GLY A 47 9.80 -14.78 -1.91
CA GLY A 47 9.98 -13.33 -1.90
C GLY A 47 10.51 -12.79 -3.24
N GLU A 48 11.50 -13.44 -3.83
CA GLU A 48 12.03 -13.09 -5.15
C GLU A 48 10.95 -13.21 -6.23
N ASN A 49 10.15 -14.28 -6.21
CA ASN A 49 9.03 -14.49 -7.12
C ASN A 49 7.95 -13.42 -6.96
N LEU A 50 7.67 -12.99 -5.72
CA LEU A 50 6.73 -11.92 -5.44
C LEU A 50 7.17 -10.60 -6.06
N VAL A 51 8.44 -10.21 -5.85
CA VAL A 51 8.99 -8.97 -6.40
C VAL A 51 9.05 -9.02 -7.92
N GLU A 52 9.43 -10.15 -8.52
CA GLU A 52 9.44 -10.30 -9.97
C GLU A 52 8.02 -10.18 -10.56
N SER A 53 7.02 -10.78 -9.93
CA SER A 53 5.61 -10.63 -10.34
C SER A 53 5.17 -9.16 -10.28
N ALA A 54 5.55 -8.44 -9.23
CA ALA A 54 5.24 -7.01 -9.10
C ALA A 54 5.96 -6.18 -10.18
N ARG A 55 7.23 -6.47 -10.45
CA ARG A 55 8.01 -5.82 -11.51
C ARG A 55 7.40 -6.04 -12.89
N GLN A 56 6.98 -7.26 -13.19
CA GLN A 56 6.29 -7.60 -14.44
C GLN A 56 4.96 -6.85 -14.57
N THR A 57 4.27 -6.57 -13.47
CA THR A 57 3.05 -5.75 -13.49
C THR A 57 3.33 -4.31 -13.95
N VAL A 58 4.43 -3.73 -13.50
CA VAL A 58 4.86 -2.38 -13.94
C VAL A 58 5.30 -2.37 -15.39
N LEU A 59 6.04 -3.39 -15.82
CA LEU A 59 6.56 -3.52 -17.20
C LEU A 59 5.47 -3.76 -18.25
N CYS A 60 4.24 -4.04 -17.88
CA CYS A 60 3.13 -4.08 -18.83
C CYS A 60 2.88 -2.73 -19.52
N THR A 61 3.21 -1.63 -18.85
CA THR A 61 2.89 -0.28 -19.34
C THR A 61 4.10 0.64 -19.35
N LEU A 62 5.11 0.38 -18.53
CA LEU A 62 6.35 1.15 -18.52
C LEU A 62 7.48 0.39 -19.21
N PRO A 63 8.36 1.12 -19.94
CA PRO A 63 9.48 0.52 -20.65
C PRO A 63 10.57 0.02 -19.69
N ASP A 64 11.37 -0.96 -20.11
CA ASP A 64 12.54 -1.42 -19.38
C ASP A 64 13.45 -0.27 -18.97
N GLY A 65 14.02 -0.37 -17.78
CA GLY A 65 14.91 0.65 -17.22
C GLY A 65 14.20 1.94 -16.77
N TRP A 66 12.86 1.92 -16.62
CA TRP A 66 12.10 3.05 -16.10
C TRP A 66 12.56 3.46 -14.69
N GLU A 67 13.04 2.51 -13.89
CA GLU A 67 13.53 2.76 -12.53
C GLU A 67 14.71 3.76 -12.49
N LYS A 68 15.49 3.82 -13.56
CA LYS A 68 16.63 4.77 -13.70
C LYS A 68 16.21 6.15 -14.18
N LYS A 69 14.95 6.33 -14.57
CA LYS A 69 14.43 7.59 -15.11
C LYS A 69 13.58 8.33 -14.09
N LYS A 70 13.44 9.65 -14.27
CA LYS A 70 12.45 10.44 -13.51
C LYS A 70 11.06 10.10 -14.03
N LEU A 71 10.11 9.85 -13.12
CA LEU A 71 8.72 9.54 -13.50
C LEU A 71 8.04 10.69 -14.23
N SER A 72 8.46 11.95 -14.00
CA SER A 72 7.97 13.13 -14.71
C SER A 72 8.21 13.10 -16.26
N LYS A 73 9.03 12.16 -16.75
CA LYS A 73 9.21 11.93 -18.19
C LYS A 73 8.09 11.07 -18.79
N PHE A 74 7.23 10.49 -17.96
CA PHE A 74 6.13 9.65 -18.38
C PHE A 74 4.81 10.33 -18.05
N LEU A 75 3.80 10.14 -18.88
CA LEU A 75 2.43 10.49 -18.55
C LEU A 75 1.78 9.26 -17.91
N LEU A 76 1.80 9.22 -16.58
CA LEU A 76 1.35 8.05 -15.82
C LEU A 76 -0.13 8.15 -15.46
N ALA A 77 -0.87 7.10 -15.75
CA ALA A 77 -2.21 6.90 -15.25
C ALA A 77 -2.17 6.42 -13.77
N PRO A 78 -3.27 6.58 -13.01
CA PRO A 78 -3.34 6.11 -11.62
C PRO A 78 -2.98 4.64 -11.44
N CYS A 79 -3.42 3.76 -12.34
CA CYS A 79 -3.13 2.33 -12.28
C CYS A 79 -1.64 1.98 -12.41
N GLU A 80 -0.87 2.80 -13.13
CA GLU A 80 0.58 2.65 -13.25
C GLU A 80 1.28 3.06 -11.95
N LEU A 81 0.85 4.16 -11.34
CA LEU A 81 1.33 4.59 -10.02
C LEU A 81 1.03 3.55 -8.94
N GLU A 82 -0.19 3.00 -8.93
CA GLU A 82 -0.56 1.91 -8.03
C GLU A 82 0.32 0.67 -8.23
N SER A 83 0.71 0.35 -9.46
CA SER A 83 1.58 -0.79 -9.75
C SER A 83 3.00 -0.56 -9.21
N ILE A 84 3.52 0.68 -9.30
CA ILE A 84 4.81 1.05 -8.71
C ILE A 84 4.73 0.98 -7.17
N LEU A 85 3.65 1.47 -6.57
CA LEU A 85 3.43 1.38 -5.12
C LEU A 85 3.29 -0.08 -4.65
N LEU A 86 2.65 -0.95 -5.45
CA LEU A 86 2.59 -2.38 -5.18
C LEU A 86 3.99 -3.01 -5.21
N LEU A 87 4.82 -2.68 -6.19
CA LEU A 87 6.21 -3.13 -6.23
C LEU A 87 6.99 -2.67 -4.99
N ALA A 88 6.82 -1.41 -4.58
CA ALA A 88 7.47 -0.89 -3.37
C ALA A 88 7.00 -1.61 -2.09
N ASN A 89 5.70 -1.94 -1.98
CA ASN A 89 5.19 -2.77 -0.87
C ASN A 89 5.79 -4.19 -0.89
N CYS A 90 5.93 -4.82 -2.05
CA CYS A 90 6.56 -6.14 -2.16
C CYS A 90 8.04 -6.10 -1.75
N LEU A 91 8.78 -5.07 -2.17
CA LEU A 91 10.17 -4.85 -1.78
C LEU A 91 10.31 -4.67 -0.25
N LEU A 92 9.41 -3.89 0.35
CA LEU A 92 9.37 -3.70 1.80
C LEU A 92 9.13 -5.01 2.55
N LEU A 93 8.20 -5.84 2.07
CA LEU A 93 7.88 -7.13 2.69
C LEU A 93 9.07 -8.11 2.72
N ILE A 94 9.94 -8.05 1.71
CA ILE A 94 11.15 -8.89 1.65
C ILE A 94 12.38 -8.22 2.26
N GLY A 95 12.20 -7.12 3.00
CA GLY A 95 13.28 -6.40 3.69
C GLY A 95 14.15 -5.52 2.81
N LYS A 96 13.84 -5.32 1.52
CA LYS A 96 14.56 -4.39 0.62
C LYS A 96 14.07 -2.96 0.81
N THR A 97 14.27 -2.45 2.01
CA THR A 97 13.72 -1.15 2.46
C THR A 97 14.24 0.02 1.63
N ASP A 98 15.54 0.03 1.28
CA ASP A 98 16.15 1.11 0.49
C ASP A 98 15.55 1.21 -0.92
N GLU A 99 15.36 0.07 -1.59
CA GLU A 99 14.72 0.02 -2.90
C GLU A 99 13.26 0.48 -2.82
N ALA A 100 12.53 0.03 -1.80
CA ALA A 100 11.15 0.42 -1.55
C ALA A 100 11.04 1.95 -1.29
N MET A 101 11.94 2.51 -0.50
CA MET A 101 12.00 3.95 -0.20
C MET A 101 12.29 4.77 -1.46
N GLN A 102 13.19 4.31 -2.32
CA GLN A 102 13.45 4.97 -3.61
C GLN A 102 12.21 4.97 -4.52
N MET A 103 11.47 3.86 -4.60
CA MET A 103 10.24 3.79 -5.40
C MET A 103 9.16 4.70 -4.82
N HIS A 104 8.94 4.66 -3.50
CA HIS A 104 8.02 5.56 -2.81
C HIS A 104 8.34 7.03 -3.11
N LYS A 105 9.60 7.45 -2.92
CA LYS A 105 10.04 8.83 -3.18
C LYS A 105 9.73 9.26 -4.62
N LYS A 106 9.99 8.40 -5.60
CA LYS A 106 9.70 8.71 -7.01
C LYS A 106 8.21 8.96 -7.25
N VAL A 107 7.34 8.12 -6.66
CA VAL A 107 5.89 8.30 -6.78
C VAL A 107 5.44 9.55 -6.04
N ALA A 108 5.93 9.78 -4.82
CA ALA A 108 5.61 10.98 -4.03
C ALA A 108 6.02 12.26 -4.76
N ASP A 109 7.22 12.31 -5.34
CA ASP A 109 7.71 13.46 -6.11
C ASP A 109 6.86 13.67 -7.39
N TYR A 110 6.47 12.59 -8.06
CA TYR A 110 5.61 12.67 -9.24
C TYR A 110 4.23 13.23 -8.87
N VAL A 111 3.62 12.68 -7.83
CA VAL A 111 2.28 13.05 -7.36
C VAL A 111 2.22 14.53 -6.92
N LYS A 112 3.28 15.04 -6.26
CA LYS A 112 3.40 16.45 -5.88
C LYS A 112 3.47 17.39 -7.10
N GLN A 113 4.07 16.93 -8.20
CA GLN A 113 4.23 17.74 -9.44
C GLN A 113 3.03 17.60 -10.37
N ALA A 114 2.37 16.45 -10.36
CA ALA A 114 1.23 16.19 -11.23
C ALA A 114 -0.02 16.88 -10.69
N LYS A 115 -0.67 17.67 -11.54
CA LYS A 115 -1.97 18.27 -11.22
C LYS A 115 -3.09 17.27 -11.52
N PHE A 116 -3.26 16.31 -10.64
CA PHE A 116 -4.36 15.35 -10.76
C PHE A 116 -5.71 15.99 -10.45
N GLU A 117 -6.75 15.49 -11.12
CA GLU A 117 -8.12 15.78 -10.73
C GLU A 117 -8.40 15.26 -9.29
N PRO A 118 -9.28 15.90 -8.52
CA PRO A 118 -9.58 15.49 -7.14
C PRO A 118 -9.94 14.00 -7.00
N LYS A 119 -10.67 13.44 -7.96
CA LYS A 119 -11.03 12.01 -7.97
C LYS A 119 -9.83 11.08 -8.06
N VAL A 120 -8.77 11.49 -8.74
CA VAL A 120 -7.52 10.73 -8.87
C VAL A 120 -6.65 10.91 -7.63
N GLN A 121 -6.60 12.12 -7.10
CA GLN A 121 -5.88 12.40 -5.84
C GLN A 121 -6.36 11.48 -4.71
N ILE A 122 -7.68 11.35 -4.58
CA ILE A 122 -8.34 10.50 -3.58
C ILE A 122 -7.87 9.03 -3.68
N LEU A 123 -7.55 8.53 -4.86
CA LEU A 123 -7.12 7.14 -5.05
C LEU A 123 -5.64 6.92 -4.72
N ILE A 124 -4.78 7.86 -5.05
CA ILE A 124 -3.33 7.67 -5.03
C ILE A 124 -2.68 8.24 -3.76
N TYR A 125 -3.09 9.42 -3.30
CA TYR A 125 -2.44 10.10 -2.17
C TYR A 125 -2.49 9.28 -0.87
N PRO A 126 -3.61 8.66 -0.48
CA PRO A 126 -3.65 7.82 0.71
C PRO A 126 -2.70 6.62 0.62
N GLN A 127 -2.56 6.01 -0.57
CA GLN A 127 -1.64 4.89 -0.76
C GLN A 127 -0.17 5.31 -0.63
N VAL A 128 0.17 6.51 -1.14
CA VAL A 128 1.52 7.08 -0.97
C VAL A 128 1.80 7.36 0.50
N ALA A 129 0.86 7.98 1.22
CA ALA A 129 1.01 8.27 2.63
C ALA A 129 1.12 6.98 3.47
N LEU A 130 0.28 5.97 3.23
CA LEU A 130 0.36 4.67 3.91
C LEU A 130 1.69 3.94 3.70
N LEU A 131 2.19 3.93 2.48
CA LEU A 131 3.50 3.33 2.23
C LEU A 131 4.61 4.14 2.91
N GLY A 132 4.51 5.48 2.91
CA GLY A 132 5.42 6.37 3.65
C GLY A 132 5.44 6.06 5.15
N MET A 133 4.26 5.88 5.75
CA MET A 133 4.12 5.48 7.15
C MET A 133 4.86 4.17 7.44
N LYS A 134 4.65 3.13 6.63
CA LYS A 134 5.31 1.84 6.82
C LYS A 134 6.82 1.93 6.68
N LEU A 135 7.31 2.64 5.67
CA LEU A 135 8.74 2.82 5.43
C LEU A 135 9.43 3.56 6.58
N GLU A 136 8.82 4.64 7.09
CA GLU A 136 9.37 5.39 8.22
C GLU A 136 9.31 4.58 9.52
N LEU A 137 8.27 3.76 9.71
CA LEU A 137 8.20 2.83 10.85
C LEU A 137 9.32 1.79 10.81
N TYR A 138 9.58 1.18 9.64
CA TYR A 138 10.69 0.25 9.46
C TYR A 138 12.07 0.92 9.66
N ALA A 139 12.18 2.21 9.31
CA ALA A 139 13.39 2.99 9.55
C ALA A 139 13.54 3.45 11.01
N GLY A 140 12.56 3.17 11.88
CA GLY A 140 12.55 3.60 13.29
C GLY A 140 12.21 5.08 13.49
N ASN A 141 11.64 5.75 12.48
CA ASN A 141 11.24 7.15 12.51
C ASN A 141 9.75 7.29 12.86
N GLU A 142 9.37 6.94 14.10
CA GLU A 142 7.97 6.85 14.52
C GLU A 142 7.19 8.16 14.33
N GLU A 143 7.80 9.32 14.64
CA GLU A 143 7.15 10.62 14.49
C GLU A 143 6.75 10.92 13.05
N LYS A 144 7.63 10.57 12.10
CA LYS A 144 7.31 10.72 10.68
C LYS A 144 6.29 9.67 10.22
N ALA A 145 6.39 8.44 10.72
CA ALA A 145 5.42 7.40 10.43
C ALA A 145 4.03 7.84 10.89
N PHE A 146 3.93 8.39 12.11
CA PHE A 146 2.70 8.95 12.63
C PHE A 146 2.15 10.09 11.76
N SER A 147 3.00 11.04 11.36
CA SER A 147 2.61 12.14 10.47
C SER A 147 2.03 11.66 9.15
N TYR A 148 2.65 10.66 8.52
CA TYR A 148 2.13 10.03 7.29
C TYR A 148 0.80 9.29 7.53
N GLY A 149 0.64 8.65 8.68
CA GLY A 149 -0.61 7.97 9.06
C GLY A 149 -1.76 8.97 9.20
N MET A 150 -1.54 10.09 9.87
CA MET A 150 -2.53 11.17 10.02
C MET A 150 -2.86 11.81 8.67
N GLU A 151 -1.88 12.03 7.79
CA GLU A 151 -2.12 12.49 6.42
C GLU A 151 -3.01 11.51 5.65
N ALA A 152 -2.73 10.21 5.72
CA ALA A 152 -3.55 9.19 5.08
C ALA A 152 -4.98 9.19 5.62
N LEU A 153 -5.15 9.30 6.93
CA LEU A 153 -6.46 9.35 7.58
C LEU A 153 -7.27 10.56 7.13
N GLU A 154 -6.66 11.74 7.09
CA GLU A 154 -7.33 12.97 6.64
C GLU A 154 -7.78 12.86 5.18
N LEU A 155 -6.92 12.33 4.31
CA LEU A 155 -7.26 12.09 2.91
C LEU A 155 -8.42 11.10 2.74
N LEU A 156 -8.56 10.14 3.66
CA LEU A 156 -9.59 9.11 3.63
C LEU A 156 -10.91 9.51 4.32
N ARG A 157 -10.90 10.50 5.21
CA ARG A 157 -12.11 11.01 5.86
C ARG A 157 -13.19 11.44 4.86
N HIS A 158 -12.79 11.87 3.68
CA HIS A 158 -13.68 12.30 2.60
C HIS A 158 -14.05 11.16 1.64
N GLN A 159 -13.63 9.92 1.92
CA GLN A 159 -13.91 8.76 1.08
C GLN A 159 -14.98 7.86 1.71
N TYR A 160 -15.89 7.38 0.85
CA TYR A 160 -16.94 6.45 1.26
C TYR A 160 -16.48 4.99 1.39
N SER A 161 -15.17 4.70 1.23
CA SER A 161 -14.65 3.33 1.34
C SER A 161 -14.29 2.99 2.78
N GLN A 162 -15.29 2.57 3.56
CA GLN A 162 -15.15 2.19 4.97
C GLN A 162 -14.04 1.17 5.23
N ARG A 163 -13.87 0.17 4.36
CA ARG A 163 -12.83 -0.87 4.52
C ARG A 163 -11.41 -0.30 4.48
N TYR A 164 -11.20 0.71 3.64
CA TYR A 164 -9.87 1.33 3.51
C TYR A 164 -9.56 2.20 4.72
N VAL A 165 -10.55 2.90 5.26
CA VAL A 165 -10.41 3.70 6.48
C VAL A 165 -10.09 2.83 7.68
N VAL A 166 -10.79 1.70 7.88
CA VAL A 166 -10.52 0.74 8.94
C VAL A 166 -9.09 0.24 8.86
N PHE A 167 -8.64 -0.19 7.68
CA PHE A 167 -7.27 -0.65 7.48
C PHE A 167 -6.21 0.41 7.86
N VAL A 168 -6.43 1.68 7.49
CA VAL A 168 -5.52 2.78 7.86
C VAL A 168 -5.50 3.00 9.36
N LEU A 169 -6.66 2.95 10.01
CA LEU A 169 -6.78 3.12 11.46
C LEU A 169 -6.07 1.99 12.22
N GLU A 170 -6.22 0.73 11.77
CA GLU A 170 -5.51 -0.41 12.36
C GLU A 170 -3.98 -0.25 12.23
N GLU A 171 -3.48 0.13 11.06
CA GLU A 171 -2.04 0.36 10.85
C GLU A 171 -1.54 1.57 11.67
N LEU A 172 -2.35 2.61 11.83
CA LEU A 172 -2.01 3.79 12.64
C LEU A 172 -1.97 3.44 14.14
N LEU A 173 -2.87 2.60 14.63
CA LEU A 173 -2.81 2.08 16.01
C LEU A 173 -1.53 1.29 16.26
N ASN A 174 -1.12 0.44 15.32
CA ASN A 174 0.15 -0.28 15.43
C ASN A 174 1.35 0.69 15.56
N VAL A 175 1.33 1.81 14.85
CA VAL A 175 2.38 2.86 14.97
C VAL A 175 2.36 3.49 16.35
N LEU A 176 1.18 3.84 16.86
CA LEU A 176 1.01 4.45 18.18
C LEU A 176 1.43 3.49 19.30
N GLU A 177 1.10 2.21 19.19
CA GLU A 177 1.56 1.17 20.12
C GLU A 177 3.09 1.06 20.13
N CYS A 178 3.74 1.09 18.96
CA CYS A 178 5.21 1.09 18.87
C CYS A 178 5.83 2.31 19.57
N ILE A 179 5.23 3.50 19.44
CA ILE A 179 5.68 4.74 20.11
C ILE A 179 5.52 4.58 21.63
N SER A 180 4.38 4.08 22.10
CA SER A 180 4.06 3.90 23.51
C SER A 180 5.02 2.92 24.20
N VAL A 181 5.30 1.77 23.58
CA VAL A 181 6.20 0.73 24.12
C VAL A 181 7.63 1.23 24.30
N LYS A 182 8.09 2.17 23.48
CA LYS A 182 9.44 2.75 23.58
C LYS A 182 9.60 3.80 24.68
N GLY A 183 8.57 4.01 25.52
CA GLY A 183 8.65 4.88 26.70
C GLY A 183 8.66 6.37 26.40
N LYS A 184 8.30 6.77 25.19
CA LYS A 184 7.95 8.17 24.90
C LYS A 184 6.53 8.42 25.42
N GLU A 185 6.43 8.68 26.72
CA GLU A 185 5.17 9.07 27.38
C GLU A 185 4.78 10.53 27.02
N ASP A 186 4.69 10.84 25.73
CA ASP A 186 4.18 12.13 25.32
C ASP A 186 2.65 12.09 25.39
N GLN A 187 2.06 12.94 26.23
CA GLN A 187 0.62 13.03 26.46
C GLN A 187 -0.15 13.26 25.16
N LYS A 188 0.46 13.92 24.18
CA LYS A 188 -0.09 14.15 22.86
C LYS A 188 -0.44 12.84 22.13
N TYR A 189 0.45 11.85 22.16
CA TYR A 189 0.20 10.56 21.49
C TYR A 189 -0.89 9.73 22.18
N LYS A 190 -1.06 9.87 23.51
CA LYS A 190 -2.14 9.21 24.27
C LYS A 190 -3.52 9.77 23.91
N GLU A 191 -3.61 11.07 23.74
CA GLU A 191 -4.87 11.74 23.33
C GLU A 191 -5.25 11.30 21.91
N GLU A 192 -4.28 11.30 20.98
CA GLU A 192 -4.48 10.89 19.59
C GLU A 192 -4.78 9.38 19.47
N GLU A 193 -4.15 8.52 20.28
CA GLU A 193 -4.48 7.08 20.37
C GLU A 193 -5.93 6.87 20.79
N THR A 194 -6.40 7.65 21.77
CA THR A 194 -7.78 7.59 22.25
C THR A 194 -8.76 8.02 21.16
N GLU A 195 -8.45 9.09 20.42
CA GLU A 195 -9.27 9.59 19.33
C GLU A 195 -9.32 8.58 18.15
N VAL A 196 -8.19 8.02 17.74
CA VAL A 196 -8.11 7.02 16.68
C VAL A 196 -8.87 5.74 17.08
N THR A 197 -8.75 5.30 18.35
CA THR A 197 -9.47 4.13 18.85
C THR A 197 -10.97 4.36 18.89
N ALA A 198 -11.43 5.54 19.33
CA ALA A 198 -12.84 5.90 19.33
C ALA A 198 -13.40 5.94 17.89
N PHE A 199 -12.62 6.48 16.96
CA PHE A 199 -13.00 6.54 15.55
C PHE A 199 -13.11 5.14 14.93
N LEU A 200 -12.14 4.24 15.22
CA LEU A 200 -12.18 2.85 14.77
C LEU A 200 -13.42 2.13 15.26
N LYS A 201 -13.74 2.24 16.57
CA LYS A 201 -14.97 1.63 17.12
C LYS A 201 -16.24 2.13 16.43
N THR A 202 -16.32 3.42 16.18
CA THR A 202 -17.48 4.01 15.48
C THR A 202 -17.60 3.46 14.06
N PHE A 203 -16.48 3.30 13.35
CA PHE A 203 -16.45 2.74 12.00
C PHE A 203 -16.83 1.25 11.99
N GLU A 204 -16.34 0.46 12.92
CA GLU A 204 -16.73 -0.95 13.06
C GLU A 204 -18.22 -1.13 13.34
N GLU A 205 -18.80 -0.30 14.21
CA GLU A 205 -20.24 -0.31 14.49
C GLU A 205 -21.05 0.05 13.25
N LEU A 206 -20.69 1.12 12.54
CA LEU A 206 -21.32 1.50 11.29
C LEU A 206 -21.20 0.39 10.23
N TYR A 207 -20.02 -0.23 10.11
CA TYR A 207 -19.81 -1.32 9.17
C TYR A 207 -20.72 -2.53 9.49
N ARG A 208 -20.85 -2.90 10.79
CA ARG A 208 -21.78 -3.97 11.22
C ARG A 208 -23.22 -3.67 10.88
N LEU A 209 -23.67 -2.42 11.07
CA LEU A 209 -25.03 -1.98 10.74
C LEU A 209 -25.35 -2.08 9.25
N PHE A 210 -24.38 -1.71 8.39
CA PHE A 210 -24.57 -1.73 6.93
C PHE A 210 -24.30 -3.10 6.29
N SER A 211 -23.42 -3.93 6.90
CA SER A 211 -23.08 -5.25 6.36
C SER A 211 -24.11 -6.34 6.72
N HIS A 212 -24.89 -6.13 7.78
CA HIS A 212 -25.94 -7.03 8.24
C HIS A 212 -27.22 -6.23 8.47
N PRO A 213 -27.94 -5.79 7.40
CA PRO A 213 -29.26 -5.23 7.58
C PRO A 213 -30.10 -6.29 8.27
N LYS A 214 -30.57 -5.99 9.49
CA LYS A 214 -31.52 -6.86 10.20
C LYS A 214 -32.68 -7.15 9.26
N LYS A 215 -32.87 -8.44 8.94
CA LYS A 215 -34.08 -8.92 8.26
C LYS A 215 -35.32 -8.64 9.09
#